data_5d79c80a20e0963fc786db442ff35c3d
#
_entry.id   5d79c80a20e0963fc786db442ff35c3d
#
_cell.length_a   1.000
_cell.length_b   1.000
_cell.length_c   1.000
_cell.angle_alpha   90.00
_cell.angle_beta   90.00
_cell.angle_gamma   90.00
#
_symmetry.space_group_name_H-M   'P 1'
#
loop_
_entity.id
_entity.type
_entity.pdbx_description
1 polymer ?
#
loop_
_entity_poly.entity_id
_entity_poly.type
_entity_poly.pdbx_seq_one_letter_code
_entity_poly.pdbx_strand_id
1 'polypeptide(L)'
;MYKRQKVDTLIDLLRSLPNGRVIVFVNHRESATRLYEHLKKAGVPVGIYHGALEQADREKAVDLLNNGTTPILVSTDLGARGLDIEEVKSIVHYHIPLTKETWTHRNGRTARVDASGTIYVITSEADNIPEYMVFDRSYVPTGKSNDPIRADKATLYFNAGKKEKISRGDIAGFLMKTGGLQSDEVGRIIVRDHSAIAAVPADKVKEVLRAVAPEKIKGKRVKISIL
;
A
#
# COMPACT_ATOMS: atom_id res chain seq x y z
N MET A 1 13.18 -22.95 11.36
CA MET A 1 12.95 -23.37 9.97
C MET A 1 11.58 -22.93 9.44
N TYR A 2 10.48 -23.25 10.07
CA TYR A 2 9.10 -22.96 9.71
C TYR A 2 8.77 -21.47 9.42
N LYS A 3 9.22 -20.52 10.27
CA LYS A 3 8.94 -19.10 10.09
C LYS A 3 9.55 -18.50 8.81
N ARG A 4 10.73 -18.94 8.39
CA ARG A 4 11.38 -18.51 7.16
C ARG A 4 10.61 -18.99 5.93
N GLN A 5 10.20 -20.26 5.95
CA GLN A 5 9.41 -20.86 4.88
C GLN A 5 8.06 -20.14 4.66
N LYS A 6 7.40 -19.69 5.74
CA LYS A 6 6.14 -18.95 5.67
C LYS A 6 6.30 -17.55 5.03
N VAL A 7 7.43 -16.87 5.28
CA VAL A 7 7.74 -15.58 4.63
C VAL A 7 8.04 -15.77 3.15
N ASP A 8 8.81 -16.80 2.81
CA ASP A 8 9.14 -17.13 1.41
C ASP A 8 7.86 -17.45 0.63
N THR A 9 6.95 -18.26 1.22
CA THR A 9 5.62 -18.52 0.64
C THR A 9 4.79 -17.25 0.44
N LEU A 10 4.84 -16.32 1.39
CA LEU A 10 4.15 -15.04 1.23
C LEU A 10 4.73 -14.24 0.06
N ILE A 11 6.06 -14.16 -0.06
CA ILE A 11 6.71 -13.43 -1.15
C ILE A 11 6.34 -14.04 -2.50
N ASP A 12 6.34 -15.36 -2.62
CA ASP A 12 5.96 -16.06 -3.83
C ASP A 12 4.47 -15.85 -4.17
N LEU A 13 3.60 -15.86 -3.16
CA LEU A 13 2.20 -15.49 -3.33
C LEU A 13 2.08 -14.06 -3.85
N LEU A 14 2.71 -13.08 -3.19
CA LEU A 14 2.63 -11.67 -3.59
C LEU A 14 3.12 -11.42 -5.02
N ARG A 15 4.12 -12.18 -5.49
CA ARG A 15 4.59 -12.13 -6.90
C ARG A 15 3.57 -12.67 -7.90
N SER A 16 2.74 -13.62 -7.47
CA SER A 16 1.73 -14.25 -8.32
C SER A 16 0.38 -13.50 -8.34
N LEU A 17 0.20 -12.52 -7.44
CA LEU A 17 -1.04 -11.75 -7.39
C LEU A 17 -1.13 -10.75 -8.56
N PRO A 18 -2.35 -10.50 -9.06
CA PRO A 18 -2.57 -9.42 -10.02
C PRO A 18 -2.27 -8.06 -9.37
N ASN A 19 -1.89 -7.07 -10.20
CA ASN A 19 -1.69 -5.70 -9.73
C ASN A 19 -2.92 -5.19 -8.99
N GLY A 20 -2.69 -4.57 -7.84
CA GLY A 20 -3.74 -4.03 -6.99
C GLY A 20 -3.31 -3.93 -5.54
N ARG A 21 -4.18 -3.38 -4.70
CA ARG A 21 -3.91 -3.24 -3.27
C ARG A 21 -4.08 -4.56 -2.55
N VAL A 22 -3.10 -4.90 -1.72
CA VAL A 22 -3.06 -6.13 -0.91
C VAL A 22 -2.93 -5.75 0.56
N ILE A 23 -3.77 -6.33 1.42
CA ILE A 23 -3.59 -6.24 2.87
C ILE A 23 -3.14 -7.59 3.39
N VAL A 24 -2.01 -7.60 4.10
CA VAL A 24 -1.47 -8.78 4.77
C VAL A 24 -1.75 -8.67 6.27
N PHE A 25 -2.62 -9.52 6.79
CA PHE A 25 -3.02 -9.50 8.18
C PHE A 25 -2.15 -10.39 9.07
N VAL A 26 -1.74 -9.81 10.19
CA VAL A 26 -1.06 -10.49 11.31
C VAL A 26 -1.78 -10.22 12.62
N ASN A 27 -1.62 -11.09 13.63
CA ASN A 27 -2.36 -10.98 14.89
C ASN A 27 -1.74 -9.96 15.88
N HIS A 28 -0.40 -9.73 15.80
CA HIS A 28 0.32 -8.91 16.78
C HIS A 28 1.20 -7.86 16.11
N ARG A 29 1.35 -6.68 16.74
CA ARG A 29 2.17 -5.57 16.25
C ARG A 29 3.64 -5.94 16.03
N GLU A 30 4.21 -6.75 16.92
CA GLU A 30 5.59 -7.22 16.81
C GLU A 30 5.78 -8.13 15.58
N SER A 31 4.73 -8.88 15.24
CA SER A 31 4.73 -9.69 14.01
C SER A 31 4.57 -8.81 12.77
N ALA A 32 3.80 -7.72 12.85
CA ALA A 32 3.68 -6.75 11.76
C ALA A 32 5.03 -6.09 11.48
N THR A 33 5.72 -5.61 12.51
CA THR A 33 7.03 -4.97 12.38
C THR A 33 8.06 -5.94 11.78
N ARG A 34 8.16 -7.17 12.31
CA ARG A 34 9.09 -8.17 11.78
C ARG A 34 8.81 -8.54 10.33
N LEU A 35 7.54 -8.74 9.98
CA LEU A 35 7.15 -9.09 8.62
C LEU A 35 7.43 -7.94 7.66
N TYR A 36 7.08 -6.71 8.05
CA TYR A 36 7.40 -5.50 7.29
C TYR A 36 8.90 -5.39 6.99
N GLU A 37 9.76 -5.58 8.00
CA GLU A 37 11.22 -5.52 7.83
C GLU A 37 11.74 -6.61 6.88
N HIS A 38 11.19 -7.83 6.95
CA HIS A 38 11.56 -8.90 6.02
C HIS A 38 11.16 -8.58 4.59
N LEU A 39 9.92 -8.13 4.37
CA LEU A 39 9.45 -7.77 3.04
C LEU A 39 10.23 -6.59 2.46
N LYS A 40 10.52 -5.58 3.28
CA LYS A 40 11.33 -4.41 2.88
C LYS A 40 12.76 -4.83 2.47
N LYS A 41 13.40 -5.70 3.24
CA LYS A 41 14.72 -6.26 2.90
C LYS A 41 14.70 -7.08 1.61
N ALA A 42 13.59 -7.72 1.30
CA ALA A 42 13.37 -8.44 0.05
C ALA A 42 13.03 -7.52 -1.14
N GLY A 43 13.05 -6.20 -0.95
CA GLY A 43 12.74 -5.21 -2.00
C GLY A 43 11.26 -5.08 -2.35
N VAL A 44 10.36 -5.57 -1.48
CA VAL A 44 8.91 -5.46 -1.68
C VAL A 44 8.45 -4.05 -1.30
N PRO A 45 7.70 -3.33 -2.17
CA PRO A 45 7.11 -2.03 -1.84
C PRO A 45 5.94 -2.22 -0.87
N VAL A 46 6.24 -2.13 0.43
CA VAL A 46 5.32 -2.46 1.52
C VAL A 46 5.21 -1.35 2.53
N GLY A 47 4.00 -1.10 3.00
CA GLY A 47 3.69 -0.25 4.15
C GLY A 47 3.36 -1.08 5.40
N ILE A 48 3.38 -0.43 6.56
CA ILE A 48 3.00 -1.04 7.84
C ILE A 48 1.91 -0.20 8.51
N TYR A 49 0.95 -0.88 9.15
CA TYR A 49 -0.14 -0.22 9.87
C TYR A 49 -0.55 -0.99 11.13
N HIS A 50 -0.38 -0.37 12.30
CA HIS A 50 -0.86 -0.90 13.58
C HIS A 50 -1.08 0.21 14.60
N GLY A 51 -1.81 -0.08 15.67
CA GLY A 51 -2.25 0.92 16.65
C GLY A 51 -1.13 1.62 17.44
N ALA A 52 0.09 1.09 17.45
CA ALA A 52 1.23 1.73 18.13
C ALA A 52 2.00 2.75 17.26
N LEU A 53 1.62 2.92 16.00
CA LEU A 53 2.18 3.96 15.14
C LEU A 53 1.57 5.32 15.49
N GLU A 54 2.36 6.37 15.32
CA GLU A 54 1.88 7.75 15.39
C GLU A 54 0.81 8.01 14.32
N GLN A 55 -0.11 8.95 14.58
CA GLN A 55 -1.21 9.24 13.67
C GLN A 55 -0.71 9.64 12.27
N ALA A 56 0.35 10.45 12.20
CA ALA A 56 0.95 10.88 10.93
C ALA A 56 1.49 9.71 10.10
N ASP A 57 2.13 8.72 10.74
CA ASP A 57 2.64 7.53 10.06
C ASP A 57 1.51 6.63 9.57
N ARG A 58 0.42 6.53 10.34
CA ARG A 58 -0.79 5.81 9.94
C ARG A 58 -1.43 6.44 8.70
N GLU A 59 -1.62 7.75 8.70
CA GLU A 59 -2.15 8.49 7.56
C GLU A 59 -1.25 8.34 6.33
N LYS A 60 0.06 8.47 6.51
CA LYS A 60 1.04 8.27 5.45
C LYS A 60 0.94 6.87 4.84
N ALA A 61 0.84 5.82 5.66
CA ALA A 61 0.73 4.45 5.17
C ALA A 61 -0.52 4.24 4.32
N VAL A 62 -1.66 4.81 4.74
CA VAL A 62 -2.93 4.75 3.98
C VAL A 62 -2.82 5.55 2.67
N ASP A 63 -2.25 6.74 2.73
CA ASP A 63 -2.06 7.56 1.52
C ASP A 63 -1.20 6.85 0.48
N LEU A 64 -0.07 6.26 0.90
CA LEU A 64 0.84 5.55 0.00
C LEU A 64 0.20 4.27 -0.58
N LEU A 65 -0.64 3.58 0.21
CA LEU A 65 -1.42 2.45 -0.29
C LEU A 65 -2.44 2.90 -1.33
N ASN A 66 -3.23 3.94 -1.01
CA ASN A 66 -4.24 4.48 -1.91
C ASN A 66 -3.64 5.11 -3.18
N ASN A 67 -2.43 5.65 -3.10
CA ASN A 67 -1.68 6.17 -4.24
C ASN A 67 -1.03 5.08 -5.11
N GLY A 68 -0.97 3.83 -4.64
CA GLY A 68 -0.28 2.74 -5.35
C GLY A 68 1.24 2.76 -5.24
N THR A 69 1.82 3.61 -4.36
CA THR A 69 3.27 3.67 -4.10
C THR A 69 3.73 2.49 -3.23
N THR A 70 2.90 2.10 -2.25
CA THR A 70 3.10 0.87 -1.48
C THR A 70 1.85 0.00 -1.61
N PRO A 71 1.73 -0.79 -2.68
CA PRO A 71 0.52 -1.55 -2.97
C PRO A 71 0.22 -2.65 -1.94
N ILE A 72 1.18 -2.95 -1.08
CA ILE A 72 1.07 -3.97 -0.03
C ILE A 72 1.11 -3.29 1.34
N LEU A 73 0.15 -3.64 2.22
CA LEU A 73 0.08 -3.13 3.59
C LEU A 73 0.07 -4.30 4.57
N VAL A 74 1.07 -4.37 5.44
CA VAL A 74 1.05 -5.29 6.59
C VAL A 74 0.29 -4.63 7.73
N SER A 75 -0.78 -5.27 8.22
CA SER A 75 -1.67 -4.66 9.23
C SER A 75 -2.07 -5.64 10.33
N THR A 76 -2.38 -5.09 11.51
CA THR A 76 -3.11 -5.79 12.57
C THR A 76 -4.59 -5.42 12.53
N ASP A 77 -5.45 -6.20 13.22
CA ASP A 77 -6.90 -5.99 13.25
C ASP A 77 -7.30 -4.62 13.77
N LEU A 78 -6.69 -4.18 14.87
CA LEU A 78 -6.94 -2.86 15.46
C LEU A 78 -6.55 -1.72 14.53
N GLY A 79 -5.51 -1.96 13.72
CA GLY A 79 -5.07 -1.02 12.71
C GLY A 79 -6.08 -0.85 11.58
N ALA A 80 -6.64 -1.95 11.11
CA ALA A 80 -7.49 -1.95 9.92
C ALA A 80 -8.92 -1.44 10.14
N ARG A 81 -9.40 -1.31 11.39
CA ARG A 81 -10.74 -0.77 11.69
C ARG A 81 -10.82 0.71 11.34
N GLY A 82 -11.83 1.09 10.56
CA GLY A 82 -12.07 2.50 10.19
C GLY A 82 -11.13 3.08 9.14
N LEU A 83 -10.26 2.26 8.52
CA LEU A 83 -9.43 2.74 7.40
C LEU A 83 -10.26 3.01 6.16
N ASP A 84 -10.10 4.21 5.61
CA ASP A 84 -10.60 4.56 4.29
C ASP A 84 -9.60 4.08 3.22
N ILE A 85 -9.63 2.77 2.97
CA ILE A 85 -8.83 2.14 1.92
C ILE A 85 -9.76 1.91 0.74
N GLU A 86 -9.36 2.47 -0.41
CA GLU A 86 -10.04 2.23 -1.67
C GLU A 86 -9.76 0.81 -2.12
N GLU A 87 -10.68 0.21 -2.81
CA GLU A 87 -10.66 -1.11 -3.44
C GLU A 87 -9.45 -2.02 -3.13
N VAL A 88 -9.60 -2.94 -2.20
CA VAL A 88 -8.60 -3.96 -1.87
C VAL A 88 -8.86 -5.19 -2.73
N LYS A 89 -7.92 -5.56 -3.59
CA LYS A 89 -8.06 -6.72 -4.50
C LYS A 89 -7.75 -8.04 -3.83
N SER A 90 -6.82 -8.04 -2.88
CA SER A 90 -6.44 -9.28 -2.20
C SER A 90 -6.23 -9.06 -0.71
N ILE A 91 -6.72 -10.01 0.07
CA ILE A 91 -6.45 -10.11 1.51
C ILE A 91 -5.63 -11.37 1.74
N VAL A 92 -4.54 -11.24 2.49
CA VAL A 92 -3.70 -12.37 2.88
C VAL A 92 -3.71 -12.49 4.40
N HIS A 93 -4.27 -13.55 4.94
CA HIS A 93 -4.13 -13.90 6.34
C HIS A 93 -2.78 -14.61 6.53
N TYR A 94 -1.75 -13.86 6.88
CA TYR A 94 -0.44 -14.42 7.25
C TYR A 94 -0.51 -15.18 8.57
N HIS A 95 -1.34 -14.69 9.51
CA HIS A 95 -1.76 -15.42 10.70
C HIS A 95 -3.25 -15.69 10.65
N ILE A 96 -3.64 -16.92 11.00
CA ILE A 96 -5.04 -17.32 11.18
C ILE A 96 -5.69 -16.37 12.19
N PRO A 97 -6.84 -15.76 11.88
CA PRO A 97 -7.56 -14.92 12.82
C PRO A 97 -8.05 -15.74 14.01
N LEU A 98 -8.04 -15.13 15.20
CA LEU A 98 -8.34 -15.83 16.45
C LEU A 98 -9.86 -16.07 16.66
N THR A 99 -10.71 -15.30 15.97
CA THR A 99 -12.17 -15.37 16.10
C THR A 99 -12.87 -15.23 14.75
N LYS A 100 -14.10 -15.75 14.67
CA LYS A 100 -14.97 -15.58 13.50
C LYS A 100 -15.25 -14.10 13.20
N GLU A 101 -15.42 -13.28 14.22
CA GLU A 101 -15.63 -11.85 14.06
C GLU A 101 -14.42 -11.19 13.39
N THR A 102 -13.21 -11.51 13.84
CA THR A 102 -11.96 -11.02 13.23
C THR A 102 -11.85 -11.47 11.78
N TRP A 103 -12.19 -12.71 11.47
CA TRP A 103 -12.24 -13.23 10.10
C TRP A 103 -13.17 -12.39 9.23
N THR A 104 -14.40 -12.15 9.69
CA THR A 104 -15.40 -11.35 8.95
C THR A 104 -14.94 -9.91 8.76
N HIS A 105 -14.38 -9.27 9.79
CA HIS A 105 -13.90 -7.88 9.71
C HIS A 105 -12.72 -7.71 8.77
N ARG A 106 -11.77 -8.67 8.74
CA ARG A 106 -10.65 -8.65 7.80
C ARG A 106 -11.15 -8.78 6.37
N ASN A 107 -12.03 -9.75 6.13
CA ASN A 107 -12.57 -10.03 4.79
C ASN A 107 -13.47 -8.90 4.28
N GLY A 108 -14.16 -8.18 5.14
CA GLY A 108 -14.94 -6.99 4.79
C GLY A 108 -14.12 -5.79 4.29
N ARG A 109 -12.79 -5.92 4.11
CA ARG A 109 -11.94 -4.92 3.43
C ARG A 109 -11.88 -5.11 1.93
N THR A 110 -12.24 -6.28 1.43
CA THR A 110 -12.42 -6.56 0.00
C THR A 110 -13.92 -6.73 -0.30
N ALA A 111 -14.32 -6.74 -1.56
CA ALA A 111 -15.70 -6.93 -1.98
C ALA A 111 -16.70 -5.90 -1.41
N ARG A 112 -16.36 -4.61 -1.42
CA ARG A 112 -17.37 -3.55 -1.29
C ARG A 112 -18.15 -3.50 -2.60
N VAL A 113 -19.49 -3.64 -2.51
CA VAL A 113 -20.50 -3.53 -3.56
C VAL A 113 -19.92 -3.56 -4.99
N ASP A 114 -20.03 -4.71 -5.68
CA ASP A 114 -19.59 -4.97 -7.07
C ASP A 114 -18.08 -5.25 -7.31
N ALA A 115 -17.22 -5.34 -6.30
CA ALA A 115 -15.83 -5.72 -6.49
C ALA A 115 -15.56 -7.17 -6.06
N SER A 116 -15.03 -7.99 -6.97
CA SER A 116 -14.54 -9.35 -6.67
C SER A 116 -13.14 -9.27 -6.04
N GLY A 117 -13.01 -9.62 -4.77
CA GLY A 117 -11.72 -9.73 -4.11
C GLY A 117 -11.37 -11.16 -3.75
N THR A 118 -10.08 -11.49 -3.72
CA THR A 118 -9.62 -12.83 -3.35
C THR A 118 -9.01 -12.83 -1.96
N ILE A 119 -9.36 -13.84 -1.16
CA ILE A 119 -8.86 -14.02 0.20
C ILE A 119 -7.92 -15.21 0.21
N TYR A 120 -6.72 -15.02 0.70
CA TYR A 120 -5.70 -16.05 0.86
C TYR A 120 -5.42 -16.28 2.33
N VAL A 121 -5.18 -17.53 2.70
CA VAL A 121 -4.73 -17.91 4.04
C VAL A 121 -3.46 -18.75 3.91
N ILE A 122 -2.40 -18.32 4.57
CA ILE A 122 -1.15 -19.09 4.60
C ILE A 122 -1.19 -20.01 5.82
N THR A 123 -1.34 -21.29 5.57
CA THR A 123 -1.40 -22.34 6.59
C THR A 123 -0.26 -23.31 6.45
N SER A 124 -0.06 -24.12 7.45
CA SER A 124 0.80 -25.31 7.48
C SER A 124 0.00 -26.51 7.98
N GLU A 125 0.55 -27.70 7.86
CA GLU A 125 -0.04 -28.92 8.38
C GLU A 125 -0.24 -28.90 9.91
N ALA A 126 0.55 -28.09 10.63
CA ALA A 126 0.45 -27.93 12.08
C ALA A 126 -0.60 -26.91 12.53
N ASP A 127 -1.15 -26.11 11.61
CA ASP A 127 -2.14 -25.10 11.95
C ASP A 127 -3.53 -25.73 12.11
N ASN A 128 -4.18 -25.49 13.22
CA ASN A 128 -5.59 -25.85 13.40
C ASN A 128 -6.47 -24.80 12.68
N ILE A 129 -7.14 -25.23 11.62
CA ILE A 129 -8.02 -24.36 10.83
C ILE A 129 -9.41 -24.37 11.46
N PRO A 130 -9.92 -23.19 11.93
CA PRO A 130 -11.25 -23.13 12.50
C PRO A 130 -12.36 -23.46 11.49
N GLU A 131 -13.42 -24.11 11.92
CA GLU A 131 -14.58 -24.52 11.08
C GLU A 131 -15.25 -23.38 10.32
N TYR A 132 -15.20 -22.14 10.83
CA TYR A 132 -15.76 -20.97 10.16
C TYR A 132 -14.94 -20.52 8.94
N MET A 133 -13.77 -21.09 8.71
CA MET A 133 -12.91 -20.77 7.55
C MET A 133 -13.13 -21.80 6.46
N VAL A 134 -14.05 -21.50 5.56
CA VAL A 134 -14.33 -22.34 4.39
C VAL A 134 -13.48 -21.87 3.22
N PHE A 135 -12.83 -22.78 2.52
CA PHE A 135 -11.99 -22.53 1.36
C PHE A 135 -12.57 -23.16 0.10
N ASP A 136 -12.53 -22.42 -0.99
CA ASP A 136 -12.96 -22.90 -2.30
C ASP A 136 -11.93 -23.86 -2.91
N ARG A 137 -10.64 -23.60 -2.65
CA ARG A 137 -9.52 -24.39 -3.18
C ARG A 137 -8.22 -24.18 -2.42
N SER A 138 -7.33 -25.15 -2.53
CA SER A 138 -5.92 -24.97 -2.16
C SER A 138 -5.17 -24.29 -3.29
N TYR A 139 -4.24 -23.40 -2.93
CA TYR A 139 -3.39 -22.68 -3.87
C TYR A 139 -1.92 -22.87 -3.50
N VAL A 140 -1.13 -23.35 -4.43
CA VAL A 140 0.32 -23.42 -4.28
C VAL A 140 0.93 -22.31 -5.14
N PRO A 141 1.60 -21.32 -4.55
CA PRO A 141 2.25 -20.28 -5.33
C PRO A 141 3.27 -20.90 -6.28
N THR A 142 3.10 -20.66 -7.58
CA THR A 142 4.05 -21.12 -8.60
C THR A 142 5.22 -20.17 -8.78
N GLY A 143 5.34 -19.20 -7.89
CA GLY A 143 6.19 -18.03 -7.94
C GLY A 143 7.68 -18.29 -7.94
N LYS A 144 8.16 -19.03 -8.95
CA LYS A 144 9.57 -19.01 -9.37
C LYS A 144 9.89 -17.78 -10.23
N SER A 145 8.96 -16.82 -10.35
CA SER A 145 9.27 -15.54 -10.98
C SER A 145 10.27 -14.81 -10.10
N ASN A 146 11.47 -14.60 -10.63
CA ASN A 146 12.45 -13.69 -10.03
C ASN A 146 12.08 -12.22 -10.26
N ASP A 147 10.92 -11.96 -10.84
CA ASP A 147 10.48 -10.61 -11.12
C ASP A 147 10.23 -9.86 -9.81
N PRO A 148 10.80 -8.68 -9.65
CA PRO A 148 10.59 -7.88 -8.46
C PRO A 148 9.14 -7.41 -8.40
N ILE A 149 8.54 -7.48 -7.22
CA ILE A 149 7.26 -6.82 -6.97
C ILE A 149 7.50 -5.32 -7.09
N ARG A 150 6.82 -4.66 -8.02
CA ARG A 150 7.00 -3.23 -8.29
C ARG A 150 5.73 -2.45 -7.96
N ALA A 151 5.92 -1.22 -7.54
CA ALA A 151 4.84 -0.25 -7.49
C ALA A 151 4.74 0.46 -8.85
N ASP A 152 3.53 0.62 -9.37
CA ASP A 152 3.29 1.33 -10.63
C ASP A 152 3.39 2.85 -10.46
N LYS A 153 3.23 3.32 -9.23
CA LYS A 153 3.26 4.75 -8.87
C LYS A 153 4.35 5.04 -7.84
N ALA A 154 4.84 6.27 -7.88
CA ALA A 154 5.67 6.86 -6.84
C ALA A 154 5.00 8.15 -6.34
N THR A 155 5.27 8.54 -5.11
CA THR A 155 4.66 9.73 -4.50
C THR A 155 5.67 10.87 -4.44
N LEU A 156 5.31 12.00 -5.03
CA LEU A 156 5.99 13.28 -4.82
C LEU A 156 5.36 14.00 -3.61
N TYR A 157 6.21 14.48 -2.73
CA TYR A 157 5.85 15.31 -1.57
C TYR A 157 6.19 16.77 -1.85
N PHE A 158 5.26 17.65 -1.51
CA PHE A 158 5.38 19.11 -1.61
C PHE A 158 5.28 19.70 -0.20
N ASN A 159 6.22 20.52 0.24
CA ASN A 159 6.18 21.21 1.53
C ASN A 159 5.31 22.48 1.49
N ALA A 160 4.21 22.44 0.79
CA ALA A 160 3.25 23.53 0.68
C ALA A 160 1.85 22.96 0.43
N GLY A 161 0.83 23.65 0.94
CA GLY A 161 -0.55 23.20 0.88
C GLY A 161 -1.55 24.34 0.83
N LYS A 162 -2.70 24.14 1.48
CA LYS A 162 -3.81 25.12 1.49
C LYS A 162 -3.42 26.48 2.06
N LYS A 163 -2.61 26.50 3.14
CA LYS A 163 -2.16 27.74 3.78
C LYS A 163 -1.22 28.54 2.88
N GLU A 164 -0.46 27.86 2.04
CA GLU A 164 0.35 28.47 0.99
C GLU A 164 -0.44 28.80 -0.29
N LYS A 165 -1.79 28.63 -0.25
CA LYS A 165 -2.73 28.87 -1.37
C LYS A 165 -2.46 27.96 -2.58
N ILE A 166 -1.98 26.74 -2.33
CA ILE A 166 -1.79 25.69 -3.34
C ILE A 166 -2.98 24.75 -3.30
N SER A 167 -3.59 24.55 -4.44
CA SER A 167 -4.72 23.66 -4.66
C SER A 167 -4.32 22.39 -5.40
N ARG A 168 -5.22 21.41 -5.43
CA ARG A 168 -5.07 20.19 -6.24
C ARG A 168 -4.85 20.52 -7.72
N GLY A 169 -5.63 21.49 -8.27
CA GLY A 169 -5.51 21.91 -9.66
C GLY A 169 -4.16 22.56 -9.99
N ASP A 170 -3.57 23.31 -9.03
CA ASP A 170 -2.26 23.93 -9.21
C ASP A 170 -1.17 22.86 -9.33
N ILE A 171 -1.22 21.80 -8.48
CA ILE A 171 -0.27 20.70 -8.52
C ILE A 171 -0.45 19.87 -9.81
N ALA A 172 -1.68 19.56 -10.19
CA ALA A 172 -1.96 18.83 -11.43
C ALA A 172 -1.43 19.58 -12.65
N GLY A 173 -1.81 20.87 -12.77
CA GLY A 173 -1.34 21.72 -13.86
C GLY A 173 0.19 21.86 -13.90
N PHE A 174 0.83 21.93 -12.74
CA PHE A 174 2.28 22.02 -12.61
C PHE A 174 2.98 20.71 -13.07
N LEU A 175 2.47 19.57 -12.63
CA LEU A 175 2.99 18.27 -13.05
C LEU A 175 2.81 18.01 -14.56
N MET A 176 1.68 18.46 -15.13
CA MET A 176 1.45 18.34 -16.58
C MET A 176 2.33 19.30 -17.38
N LYS A 177 2.34 20.59 -17.04
CA LYS A 177 3.00 21.64 -17.83
C LYS A 177 4.51 21.62 -17.66
N THR A 178 4.99 21.48 -16.43
CA THR A 178 6.41 21.54 -16.08
C THR A 178 7.01 20.14 -15.98
N GLY A 179 6.26 19.20 -15.40
CA GLY A 179 6.71 17.81 -15.24
C GLY A 179 6.56 16.95 -16.50
N GLY A 180 5.89 17.45 -17.56
CA GLY A 180 5.73 16.73 -18.82
C GLY A 180 4.76 15.54 -18.77
N LEU A 181 3.94 15.43 -17.70
CA LEU A 181 2.99 14.33 -17.56
C LEU A 181 1.69 14.58 -18.35
N GLN A 182 1.12 13.50 -18.87
CA GLN A 182 -0.23 13.52 -19.41
C GLN A 182 -1.27 13.51 -18.27
N SER A 183 -2.50 13.89 -18.58
CA SER A 183 -3.57 14.02 -17.56
C SER A 183 -3.88 12.69 -16.84
N ASP A 184 -3.81 11.56 -17.53
CA ASP A 184 -4.03 10.21 -17.01
C ASP A 184 -2.83 9.65 -16.22
N GLU A 185 -1.66 10.24 -16.38
CA GLU A 185 -0.46 9.90 -15.64
C GLU A 185 -0.43 10.56 -14.24
N VAL A 186 -1.11 11.70 -14.08
CA VAL A 186 -1.24 12.37 -12.79
C VAL A 186 -2.27 11.62 -11.95
N GLY A 187 -1.79 10.86 -10.96
CA GLY A 187 -2.64 10.09 -10.07
C GLY A 187 -3.25 10.91 -8.94
N ARG A 188 -3.55 10.26 -7.82
CA ARG A 188 -4.18 10.89 -6.66
C ARG A 188 -3.35 12.05 -6.11
N ILE A 189 -3.99 13.19 -5.91
CA ILE A 189 -3.40 14.37 -5.26
C ILE A 189 -4.14 14.64 -3.95
N ILE A 190 -3.41 14.73 -2.85
CA ILE A 190 -3.93 15.11 -1.52
C ILE A 190 -3.26 16.40 -1.09
N VAL A 191 -4.05 17.41 -0.77
CA VAL A 191 -3.57 18.72 -0.30
C VAL A 191 -3.99 18.92 1.15
N ARG A 192 -3.02 19.02 2.05
CA ARG A 192 -3.16 19.33 3.47
C ARG A 192 -2.89 20.82 3.71
N ASP A 193 -2.91 21.24 4.96
CA ASP A 193 -2.70 22.66 5.31
C ASP A 193 -1.33 23.16 4.84
N HIS A 194 -0.24 22.48 5.20
CA HIS A 194 1.14 22.88 4.89
C HIS A 194 1.90 21.87 4.01
N SER A 195 1.22 20.90 3.43
CA SER A 195 1.85 19.93 2.58
C SER A 195 0.88 19.39 1.54
N ALA A 196 1.44 18.79 0.49
CA ALA A 196 0.66 18.02 -0.45
C ALA A 196 1.46 16.79 -0.92
N ILE A 197 0.75 15.81 -1.43
CA ILE A 197 1.33 14.65 -2.11
C ILE A 197 0.64 14.44 -3.44
N ALA A 198 1.39 13.91 -4.41
CA ALA A 198 0.85 13.54 -5.71
C ALA A 198 1.46 12.22 -6.18
N ALA A 199 0.63 11.31 -6.67
CA ALA A 199 1.08 10.08 -7.31
C ALA A 199 1.45 10.35 -8.77
N VAL A 200 2.59 9.83 -9.20
CA VAL A 200 3.09 9.90 -10.58
C VAL A 200 3.59 8.51 -11.02
N PRO A 201 3.76 8.21 -12.31
CA PRO A 201 4.34 6.95 -12.74
C PRO A 201 5.72 6.72 -12.11
N ALA A 202 5.95 5.51 -11.60
CA ALA A 202 7.18 5.19 -10.86
C ALA A 202 8.44 5.26 -11.75
N ASP A 203 8.30 4.89 -13.01
CA ASP A 203 9.36 4.96 -14.02
C ASP A 203 9.76 6.40 -14.39
N LYS A 204 8.81 7.35 -14.32
CA LYS A 204 9.03 8.76 -14.66
C LYS A 204 9.38 9.66 -13.45
N VAL A 205 9.26 9.18 -12.23
CA VAL A 205 9.35 10.02 -11.01
C VAL A 205 10.64 10.83 -10.90
N LYS A 206 11.77 10.26 -11.29
CA LYS A 206 13.08 10.95 -11.24
C LYS A 206 13.18 12.06 -12.28
N GLU A 207 12.65 11.85 -13.48
CA GLU A 207 12.62 12.83 -14.56
C GLU A 207 11.68 13.98 -14.17
N VAL A 208 10.47 13.66 -13.76
CA VAL A 208 9.48 14.63 -13.26
C VAL A 208 10.07 15.48 -12.13
N LEU A 209 10.71 14.85 -11.13
CA LEU A 209 11.32 15.58 -10.01
C LEU A 209 12.40 16.55 -10.50
N ARG A 210 13.26 16.15 -11.43
CA ARG A 210 14.29 17.02 -12.00
C ARG A 210 13.70 18.23 -12.71
N ALA A 211 12.60 18.04 -13.44
CA ALA A 211 11.90 19.12 -14.14
C ALA A 211 11.21 20.09 -13.20
N VAL A 212 10.53 19.60 -12.14
CA VAL A 212 9.70 20.42 -11.27
C VAL A 212 10.45 21.03 -10.08
N ALA A 213 11.54 20.43 -9.61
CA ALA A 213 12.22 20.87 -8.38
C ALA A 213 12.79 22.30 -8.44
N PRO A 214 13.35 22.80 -9.58
CA PRO A 214 13.87 24.17 -9.68
C PRO A 214 12.75 25.21 -9.88
N GLU A 215 11.58 24.80 -10.26
CA GLU A 215 10.50 25.67 -10.71
C GLU A 215 9.58 26.15 -9.56
N LYS A 216 8.79 27.18 -9.83
CA LYS A 216 7.85 27.78 -8.87
C LYS A 216 6.43 27.36 -9.16
N ILE A 217 5.66 27.01 -8.12
CA ILE A 217 4.22 26.83 -8.22
C ILE A 217 3.55 28.15 -7.83
N LYS A 218 2.80 28.77 -8.74
CA LYS A 218 2.14 30.08 -8.51
C LYS A 218 3.10 31.15 -7.98
N GLY A 219 4.30 31.21 -8.53
CA GLY A 219 5.33 32.15 -8.10
C GLY A 219 6.05 31.81 -6.78
N LYS A 220 5.67 30.74 -6.10
CA LYS A 220 6.24 30.31 -4.83
C LYS A 220 7.25 29.17 -5.02
N ARG A 221 8.37 29.26 -4.30
CA ARG A 221 9.34 28.16 -4.23
C ARG A 221 8.84 27.10 -3.26
N VAL A 222 8.66 25.89 -3.74
CA VAL A 222 8.17 24.75 -2.97
C VAL A 222 9.23 23.66 -3.02
N LYS A 223 9.62 23.13 -1.85
CA LYS A 223 10.50 21.98 -1.80
C LYS A 223 9.73 20.73 -2.20
N ILE A 224 10.23 20.01 -3.21
CA ILE A 224 9.62 18.79 -3.73
C ILE A 224 10.62 17.64 -3.57
N SER A 225 10.14 16.49 -3.11
CA SER A 225 10.94 15.27 -2.92
C SER A 225 10.13 14.02 -3.20
N ILE A 226 10.80 12.91 -3.49
CA ILE A 226 10.18 11.59 -3.51
C ILE A 226 10.00 11.14 -2.04
N LEU A 227 8.85 10.53 -1.73
CA LEU A 227 8.47 10.08 -0.38
C LEU A 227 8.97 8.65 -0.12
#